data_a714b029768276f11c3c787e9cb92ebd
#
_entry.id   a714b029768276f11c3c787e9cb92ebd
#
_cell.length_a   1.000
_cell.length_b   1.000
_cell.length_c   1.000
_cell.angle_alpha   90.00
_cell.angle_beta   90.00
_cell.angle_gamma   90.00
#
_symmetry.space_group_name_H-M   'P 1'
#
loop_
_entity.id
_entity.type
_entity.pdbx_description
1 polymer ?
#
loop_
_entity_poly.entity_id
_entity_poly.type
_entity_poly.pdbx_seq_one_letter_code
_entity_poly.pdbx_strand_id
1 'polypeptide(L)'
;FETDDDGRVTTAVDPNGDEYDADFVGIAIGLNFNTEILQDTPIETDTGIVVDEYMRTNHEDVFAAGDITEFEDLILGERAQNGAWGSAKEQGSIAAQNMVDYGSEPFEWVSSYSITHFDFPFLSFGHPTLGDDEAEAKYSDTEWRRLAFKDGRIVGGVLIGDLSPQTKFKQLMREQRVVADQKDVLMQETFELDELDLE
;
A
#
# COMPACT_ATOMS: atom_id res chain seq x y z
N PHE A 1 24.80 -11.89 -12.55
CA PHE A 1 25.47 -12.88 -11.69
C PHE A 1 26.10 -13.96 -12.56
N GLU A 2 27.18 -14.57 -12.03
CA GLU A 2 27.89 -15.66 -12.67
C GLU A 2 27.62 -16.98 -11.93
N THR A 3 27.82 -18.09 -12.64
CA THR A 3 27.60 -19.44 -12.11
C THR A 3 28.79 -20.34 -12.42
N ASP A 4 29.00 -21.36 -11.60
CA ASP A 4 29.92 -22.45 -11.89
C ASP A 4 29.36 -23.42 -12.95
N ASP A 5 30.15 -24.46 -13.30
CA ASP A 5 29.77 -25.49 -14.29
C ASP A 5 28.54 -26.31 -13.85
N ASP A 6 28.21 -26.35 -12.57
CA ASP A 6 27.03 -26.99 -12.00
C ASP A 6 25.80 -26.07 -11.94
N GLY A 7 25.92 -24.80 -12.39
CA GLY A 7 24.86 -23.80 -12.42
C GLY A 7 24.59 -23.13 -11.07
N ARG A 8 25.51 -23.25 -10.12
CA ARG A 8 25.39 -22.56 -8.83
C ARG A 8 25.94 -21.16 -8.95
N VAL A 9 25.27 -20.19 -8.32
CA VAL A 9 25.75 -18.80 -8.25
C VAL A 9 27.07 -18.76 -7.50
N THR A 10 28.05 -18.05 -8.07
CA THR A 10 29.35 -17.79 -7.47
C THR A 10 29.64 -16.32 -7.26
N THR A 11 29.07 -15.45 -8.11
CA THR A 11 29.43 -14.02 -8.14
C THR A 11 28.21 -13.18 -8.52
N ALA A 12 27.97 -12.11 -7.78
CA ALA A 12 27.07 -11.02 -8.17
C ALA A 12 27.91 -9.86 -8.73
N VAL A 13 27.49 -9.30 -9.86
CA VAL A 13 28.17 -8.16 -10.51
C VAL A 13 27.22 -6.97 -10.50
N ASP A 14 27.65 -5.83 -9.99
CA ASP A 14 26.88 -4.61 -9.98
C ASP A 14 26.97 -3.83 -11.32
N PRO A 15 26.18 -2.77 -11.55
CA PRO A 15 26.23 -1.97 -12.78
C PRO A 15 27.59 -1.28 -13.05
N ASN A 16 28.46 -1.11 -12.03
CA ASN A 16 29.79 -0.53 -12.17
C ASN A 16 30.84 -1.59 -12.57
N GLY A 17 30.47 -2.88 -12.51
CA GLY A 17 31.35 -4.00 -12.79
C GLY A 17 32.09 -4.50 -11.54
N ASP A 18 31.72 -4.06 -10.34
CA ASP A 18 32.26 -4.59 -9.10
C ASP A 18 31.68 -5.98 -8.82
N GLU A 19 32.55 -6.90 -8.41
CA GLU A 19 32.24 -8.30 -8.18
C GLU A 19 32.12 -8.60 -6.69
N TYR A 20 31.09 -9.36 -6.33
CA TYR A 20 30.80 -9.80 -4.97
C TYR A 20 30.59 -11.31 -4.93
N ASP A 21 31.35 -12.02 -4.10
CA ASP A 21 31.13 -13.45 -3.87
C ASP A 21 29.72 -13.69 -3.35
N ALA A 22 29.00 -14.63 -3.94
CA ALA A 22 27.60 -14.91 -3.59
C ALA A 22 27.29 -16.40 -3.71
N ASP A 23 26.80 -17.01 -2.63
CA ASP A 23 26.27 -18.38 -2.63
C ASP A 23 24.79 -18.43 -3.01
N PHE A 24 24.12 -17.29 -2.98
CA PHE A 24 22.68 -17.15 -3.22
C PHE A 24 22.34 -15.72 -3.71
N VAL A 25 21.43 -15.63 -4.68
CA VAL A 25 20.89 -14.35 -5.19
C VAL A 25 19.37 -14.35 -5.07
N GLY A 26 18.85 -13.37 -4.33
CA GLY A 26 17.41 -13.07 -4.27
C GLY A 26 17.03 -12.04 -5.33
N ILE A 27 16.01 -12.33 -6.14
CA ILE A 27 15.50 -11.42 -7.18
C ILE A 27 14.10 -10.94 -6.77
N ALA A 28 13.95 -9.62 -6.57
CA ALA A 28 12.70 -8.97 -6.18
C ALA A 28 12.51 -7.69 -7.01
N ILE A 29 12.13 -7.85 -8.28
CA ILE A 29 12.09 -6.78 -9.29
C ILE A 29 10.64 -6.39 -9.70
N GLY A 30 9.63 -6.78 -8.91
CA GLY A 30 8.23 -6.54 -9.20
C GLY A 30 7.54 -7.66 -9.99
N LEU A 31 6.33 -7.37 -10.46
CA LEU A 31 5.45 -8.31 -11.14
C LEU A 31 5.12 -7.84 -12.55
N ASN A 32 4.98 -8.78 -13.47
CA ASN A 32 4.26 -8.58 -14.72
C ASN A 32 2.89 -9.25 -14.60
N PHE A 33 1.84 -8.53 -14.92
CA PHE A 33 0.47 -9.03 -14.84
C PHE A 33 0.07 -9.72 -16.15
N ASN A 34 -0.45 -10.94 -16.04
CA ASN A 34 -0.84 -11.76 -17.19
C ASN A 34 -2.23 -11.32 -17.71
N THR A 35 -2.31 -10.13 -18.30
CA THR A 35 -3.54 -9.58 -18.89
C THR A 35 -3.81 -10.10 -20.31
N GLU A 36 -2.93 -10.92 -20.87
CA GLU A 36 -3.03 -11.44 -22.24
C GLU A 36 -4.30 -12.26 -22.47
N ILE A 37 -4.83 -12.89 -21.42
CA ILE A 37 -6.10 -13.64 -21.48
C ILE A 37 -7.28 -12.75 -21.88
N LEU A 38 -7.18 -11.43 -21.72
CA LEU A 38 -8.21 -10.45 -22.02
C LEU A 38 -8.00 -9.75 -23.38
N GLN A 39 -6.92 -10.07 -24.11
CA GLN A 39 -6.48 -9.35 -25.31
C GLN A 39 -7.55 -9.27 -26.42
N ASP A 40 -8.40 -10.30 -26.56
CA ASP A 40 -9.46 -10.38 -27.55
C ASP A 40 -10.86 -10.09 -26.96
N THR A 41 -10.91 -9.45 -25.78
CA THR A 41 -12.15 -9.08 -25.10
C THR A 41 -12.31 -7.56 -25.03
N PRO A 42 -13.53 -7.03 -24.77
CA PRO A 42 -13.74 -5.60 -24.58
C PRO A 42 -13.32 -5.08 -23.20
N ILE A 43 -12.72 -5.92 -22.34
CA ILE A 43 -12.30 -5.53 -20.99
C ILE A 43 -11.12 -4.56 -21.07
N GLU A 44 -11.25 -3.40 -20.41
CA GLU A 44 -10.20 -2.39 -20.37
C GLU A 44 -9.02 -2.88 -19.51
N THR A 45 -7.83 -2.81 -20.11
CA THR A 45 -6.56 -3.08 -19.42
C THR A 45 -5.57 -1.98 -19.73
N ASP A 46 -4.77 -1.59 -18.76
CA ASP A 46 -3.59 -0.75 -18.93
C ASP A 46 -2.39 -1.49 -18.35
N THR A 47 -1.85 -1.10 -17.21
CA THR A 47 -0.84 -1.92 -16.49
C THR A 47 -1.49 -3.18 -15.91
N GLY A 48 -2.75 -3.09 -15.48
CA GLY A 48 -3.58 -4.18 -14.96
C GLY A 48 -4.98 -4.19 -15.57
N ILE A 49 -5.91 -4.84 -14.89
CA ILE A 49 -7.34 -4.83 -15.24
C ILE A 49 -7.98 -3.62 -14.57
N VAL A 50 -8.49 -2.69 -15.35
CA VAL A 50 -9.13 -1.47 -14.83
C VAL A 50 -10.47 -1.81 -14.21
N VAL A 51 -10.65 -1.37 -12.94
CA VAL A 51 -11.88 -1.53 -12.18
C VAL A 51 -12.34 -0.22 -11.56
N ASP A 52 -13.64 -0.12 -11.31
CA ASP A 52 -14.23 0.97 -10.52
C ASP A 52 -14.07 0.71 -9.00
N GLU A 53 -14.59 1.62 -8.19
CA GLU A 53 -14.58 1.51 -6.73
C GLU A 53 -15.37 0.30 -6.18
N TYR A 54 -16.17 -0.35 -7.01
CA TYR A 54 -16.93 -1.56 -6.68
C TYR A 54 -16.28 -2.85 -7.22
N MET A 55 -15.03 -2.76 -7.69
CA MET A 55 -14.28 -3.86 -8.32
C MET A 55 -14.88 -4.37 -9.63
N ARG A 56 -15.75 -3.61 -10.28
CA ARG A 56 -16.32 -3.95 -11.57
C ARG A 56 -15.47 -3.36 -12.70
N THR A 57 -15.27 -4.13 -13.75
CA THR A 57 -14.62 -3.68 -14.98
C THR A 57 -15.55 -2.75 -15.81
N ASN A 58 -15.08 -2.27 -16.95
CA ASN A 58 -15.92 -1.56 -17.91
C ASN A 58 -17.06 -2.42 -18.51
N HIS A 59 -17.17 -3.71 -18.15
CA HIS A 59 -18.26 -4.60 -18.53
C HIS A 59 -19.09 -4.97 -17.30
N GLU A 60 -20.43 -4.75 -17.37
CA GLU A 60 -21.33 -4.82 -16.22
C GLU A 60 -21.39 -6.17 -15.50
N ASP A 61 -21.11 -7.27 -16.20
CA ASP A 61 -21.14 -8.64 -15.66
C ASP A 61 -19.74 -9.16 -15.25
N VAL A 62 -18.69 -8.33 -15.33
CA VAL A 62 -17.31 -8.76 -15.11
C VAL A 62 -16.66 -7.95 -14.00
N PHE A 63 -16.18 -8.66 -13.00
CA PHE A 63 -15.43 -8.11 -11.87
C PHE A 63 -14.01 -8.65 -11.87
N ALA A 64 -13.08 -7.87 -11.30
CA ALA A 64 -11.71 -8.31 -11.11
C ALA A 64 -11.25 -7.95 -9.69
N ALA A 65 -10.37 -8.77 -9.11
CA ALA A 65 -9.82 -8.56 -7.79
C ALA A 65 -8.40 -9.15 -7.69
N GLY A 66 -7.60 -8.58 -6.80
CA GLY A 66 -6.23 -9.01 -6.54
C GLY A 66 -5.18 -8.10 -7.16
N ASP A 67 -3.92 -8.50 -7.08
CA ASP A 67 -2.75 -7.71 -7.47
C ASP A 67 -2.79 -7.23 -8.94
N ILE A 68 -3.54 -7.96 -9.77
CA ILE A 68 -3.70 -7.65 -11.21
C ILE A 68 -4.61 -6.45 -11.47
N THR A 69 -5.40 -6.01 -10.49
CA THR A 69 -6.35 -4.90 -10.68
C THR A 69 -5.66 -3.54 -10.62
N GLU A 70 -6.20 -2.62 -11.39
CA GLU A 70 -5.87 -1.21 -11.42
C GLU A 70 -7.10 -0.40 -11.04
N PHE A 71 -7.05 0.25 -9.89
CA PHE A 71 -8.16 0.97 -9.26
C PHE A 71 -7.76 2.40 -8.92
N GLU A 72 -8.72 3.28 -8.66
CA GLU A 72 -8.46 4.63 -8.19
C GLU A 72 -8.00 4.58 -6.72
N ASP A 73 -6.74 5.00 -6.46
CA ASP A 73 -6.20 5.09 -5.11
C ASP A 73 -6.85 6.27 -4.37
N LEU A 74 -7.40 5.98 -3.19
CA LEU A 74 -8.13 6.95 -2.38
C LEU A 74 -7.30 8.20 -2.01
N ILE A 75 -5.99 8.04 -1.89
CA ILE A 75 -5.07 9.10 -1.43
C ILE A 75 -4.48 9.86 -2.62
N LEU A 76 -4.15 9.15 -3.70
CA LEU A 76 -3.58 9.74 -4.91
C LEU A 76 -4.64 10.43 -5.78
N GLY A 77 -5.87 9.90 -5.79
CA GLY A 77 -6.89 10.27 -6.78
C GLY A 77 -6.50 9.90 -8.22
N GLU A 78 -5.59 8.93 -8.35
CA GLU A 78 -5.08 8.41 -9.61
C GLU A 78 -5.14 6.89 -9.61
N ARG A 79 -5.11 6.28 -10.81
CA ARG A 79 -5.07 4.82 -10.92
C ARG A 79 -3.77 4.26 -10.35
N ALA A 80 -3.88 3.25 -9.53
CA ALA A 80 -2.76 2.55 -8.90
C ALA A 80 -3.03 1.05 -8.76
N GLN A 81 -1.98 0.32 -8.50
CA GLN A 81 -2.00 -1.10 -8.17
C GLN A 81 -1.48 -1.32 -6.75
N ASN A 82 -1.95 -2.35 -6.10
CA ASN A 82 -1.50 -2.70 -4.75
C ASN A 82 -1.26 -4.20 -4.63
N GLY A 83 -0.01 -4.61 -4.76
CA GLY A 83 0.45 -5.99 -4.63
C GLY A 83 0.59 -6.44 -3.18
N ALA A 84 -0.47 -6.30 -2.36
CA ALA A 84 -0.47 -6.72 -0.97
C ALA A 84 -1.57 -7.74 -0.70
N TRP A 85 -1.25 -8.81 0.01
CA TRP A 85 -2.20 -9.88 0.35
C TRP A 85 -3.49 -9.36 1.01
N GLY A 86 -3.38 -8.38 1.91
CA GLY A 86 -4.53 -7.75 2.57
C GLY A 86 -5.45 -7.04 1.58
N SER A 87 -4.88 -6.28 0.65
CA SER A 87 -5.60 -5.61 -0.44
C SER A 87 -6.32 -6.61 -1.33
N ALA A 88 -5.60 -7.64 -1.81
CA ALA A 88 -6.16 -8.67 -2.68
C ALA A 88 -7.36 -9.41 -2.04
N LYS A 89 -7.25 -9.72 -0.74
CA LYS A 89 -8.35 -10.33 0.03
C LYS A 89 -9.55 -9.41 0.14
N GLU A 90 -9.33 -8.13 0.45
CA GLU A 90 -10.41 -7.14 0.57
C GLU A 90 -11.10 -6.91 -0.77
N GLN A 91 -10.33 -6.73 -1.84
CA GLN A 91 -10.88 -6.62 -3.20
C GLN A 91 -11.78 -7.79 -3.56
N GLY A 92 -11.35 -9.03 -3.24
CA GLY A 92 -12.17 -10.23 -3.47
C GLY A 92 -13.48 -10.22 -2.69
N SER A 93 -13.46 -9.73 -1.45
CA SER A 93 -14.66 -9.57 -0.61
C SER A 93 -15.62 -8.53 -1.18
N ILE A 94 -15.09 -7.36 -1.56
CA ILE A 94 -15.85 -6.26 -2.16
C ILE A 94 -16.44 -6.68 -3.51
N ALA A 95 -15.65 -7.31 -4.37
CA ALA A 95 -16.14 -7.83 -5.64
C ALA A 95 -17.30 -8.80 -5.46
N ALA A 96 -17.19 -9.75 -4.50
CA ALA A 96 -18.25 -10.72 -4.25
C ALA A 96 -19.55 -10.07 -3.74
N GLN A 97 -19.47 -9.05 -2.90
CA GLN A 97 -20.65 -8.30 -2.43
C GLN A 97 -21.32 -7.57 -3.59
N ASN A 98 -20.53 -6.87 -4.40
CA ASN A 98 -21.04 -6.09 -5.53
C ASN A 98 -21.53 -6.96 -6.71
N MET A 99 -21.08 -8.21 -6.84
CA MET A 99 -21.68 -9.20 -7.75
C MET A 99 -23.13 -9.53 -7.38
N VAL A 100 -23.48 -9.43 -6.10
CA VAL A 100 -24.83 -9.71 -5.59
C VAL A 100 -25.69 -8.44 -5.60
N ASP A 101 -25.14 -7.33 -5.15
CA ASP A 101 -25.82 -6.03 -5.05
C ASP A 101 -24.82 -4.92 -5.40
N TYR A 102 -24.79 -4.54 -6.68
CA TYR A 102 -23.85 -3.56 -7.19
C TYR A 102 -24.04 -2.17 -6.56
N GLY A 103 -22.95 -1.60 -6.08
CA GLY A 103 -22.96 -0.31 -5.37
C GLY A 103 -23.18 -0.45 -3.86
N SER A 104 -23.22 -1.68 -3.32
CA SER A 104 -23.45 -1.90 -1.90
C SER A 104 -22.24 -1.58 -1.03
N GLU A 105 -21.01 -1.80 -1.53
CA GLU A 105 -19.78 -1.62 -0.74
C GLU A 105 -18.62 -1.14 -1.62
N PRO A 106 -18.10 0.09 -1.40
CA PRO A 106 -16.93 0.59 -2.13
C PRO A 106 -15.62 0.05 -1.55
N PHE A 107 -14.59 -0.05 -2.39
CA PHE A 107 -13.24 -0.39 -2.01
C PHE A 107 -12.48 0.86 -1.54
N GLU A 108 -12.53 1.14 -0.25
CA GLU A 108 -11.83 2.26 0.40
C GLU A 108 -10.55 1.79 1.09
N TRP A 109 -9.53 1.48 0.31
CA TRP A 109 -8.29 0.90 0.80
C TRP A 109 -7.20 1.94 1.02
N VAL A 110 -6.60 1.93 2.21
CA VAL A 110 -5.33 2.60 2.49
C VAL A 110 -4.23 1.55 2.44
N SER A 111 -3.36 1.64 1.44
CA SER A 111 -2.27 0.70 1.24
C SER A 111 -1.37 0.63 2.48
N SER A 112 -0.89 -0.57 2.80
CA SER A 112 0.04 -0.73 3.92
C SER A 112 0.87 -2.00 3.79
N TYR A 113 2.11 -1.88 4.22
CA TYR A 113 3.08 -2.96 4.28
C TYR A 113 3.66 -3.05 5.68
N SER A 114 3.63 -4.23 6.28
CA SER A 114 4.14 -4.44 7.62
C SER A 114 5.14 -5.59 7.67
N ILE A 115 6.16 -5.44 8.51
CA ILE A 115 7.10 -6.47 8.88
C ILE A 115 7.02 -6.61 10.39
N THR A 116 6.52 -7.76 10.87
CA THR A 116 6.29 -8.01 12.30
C THR A 116 7.14 -9.17 12.84
N HIS A 117 8.01 -9.74 12.00
CA HIS A 117 8.77 -10.96 12.30
C HIS A 117 10.16 -10.67 12.87
N PHE A 118 10.54 -9.40 12.98
CA PHE A 118 11.81 -8.95 13.56
C PHE A 118 11.56 -8.28 14.92
N ASP A 119 12.64 -8.04 15.65
CA ASP A 119 12.61 -7.39 16.98
C ASP A 119 12.03 -5.96 16.94
N PHE A 120 12.00 -5.34 15.74
CA PHE A 120 11.42 -4.04 15.50
C PHE A 120 10.24 -4.18 14.52
N PRO A 121 8.99 -4.30 15.00
CA PRO A 121 7.83 -4.21 14.15
C PRO A 121 7.82 -2.90 13.38
N PHE A 122 7.53 -3.01 12.08
CA PHE A 122 7.52 -1.88 11.15
C PHE A 122 6.23 -1.90 10.34
N LEU A 123 5.64 -0.73 10.13
CA LEU A 123 4.52 -0.51 9.24
C LEU A 123 4.74 0.77 8.43
N SER A 124 4.60 0.67 7.12
CA SER A 124 4.38 1.81 6.22
C SER A 124 2.94 1.78 5.71
N PHE A 125 2.26 2.92 5.68
CA PHE A 125 0.89 3.02 5.19
C PHE A 125 0.69 4.29 4.37
N GLY A 126 -0.24 4.25 3.42
CA GLY A 126 -0.46 5.31 2.45
C GLY A 126 0.78 5.61 1.61
N HIS A 127 1.02 6.88 1.35
CA HIS A 127 2.13 7.38 0.53
C HIS A 127 3.02 8.33 1.34
N PRO A 128 3.87 7.83 2.24
CA PRO A 128 4.61 8.66 3.21
C PRO A 128 5.67 9.58 2.58
N THR A 129 5.94 9.45 1.28
CA THR A 129 6.87 10.29 0.52
C THR A 129 6.20 11.40 -0.29
N LEU A 130 4.86 11.45 -0.33
CA LEU A 130 4.11 12.44 -1.12
C LEU A 130 3.71 13.69 -0.34
N GLY A 131 3.99 13.73 0.95
CA GLY A 131 3.68 14.91 1.78
C GLY A 131 4.52 16.12 1.41
N ASP A 132 3.94 17.32 1.55
CA ASP A 132 4.62 18.61 1.53
C ASP A 132 4.89 19.14 2.95
N ASP A 133 4.36 18.45 3.95
CA ASP A 133 4.52 18.73 5.37
C ASP A 133 4.61 17.39 6.14
N GLU A 134 5.27 17.40 7.30
CA GLU A 134 5.48 16.20 8.09
C GLU A 134 5.47 16.46 9.61
N ALA A 135 5.25 15.40 10.36
CA ALA A 135 5.49 15.38 11.80
C ALA A 135 6.13 14.05 12.17
N GLU A 136 7.03 14.09 13.14
CA GLU A 136 7.67 12.90 13.69
C GLU A 136 7.80 12.97 15.22
N ALA A 137 7.78 11.82 15.86
CA ALA A 137 8.04 11.66 17.28
C ALA A 137 8.83 10.38 17.53
N LYS A 138 9.85 10.49 18.38
CA LYS A 138 10.60 9.35 18.89
C LYS A 138 10.22 9.15 20.35
N TYR A 139 9.66 7.99 20.68
CA TYR A 139 9.20 7.68 22.04
C TYR A 139 10.27 6.88 22.82
N SER A 140 11.05 6.04 22.11
CA SER A 140 12.17 5.29 22.67
C SER A 140 13.23 5.01 21.59
N ASP A 141 14.23 4.19 21.89
CA ASP A 141 15.21 3.76 20.89
C ASP A 141 14.64 2.75 19.88
N THR A 142 13.49 2.16 20.20
CA THR A 142 12.82 1.14 19.39
C THR A 142 11.40 1.54 18.97
N GLU A 143 10.99 2.77 19.27
CA GLU A 143 9.65 3.25 18.97
C GLU A 143 9.67 4.65 18.37
N TRP A 144 9.11 4.76 17.18
CA TRP A 144 9.12 5.99 16.40
C TRP A 144 7.88 6.06 15.47
N ARG A 145 7.42 7.28 15.25
CA ARG A 145 6.31 7.59 14.35
C ARG A 145 6.66 8.75 13.45
N ARG A 146 6.29 8.62 12.16
CA ARG A 146 6.29 9.72 11.21
C ARG A 146 5.00 9.72 10.43
N LEU A 147 4.39 10.91 10.26
CA LEU A 147 3.23 11.14 9.41
C LEU A 147 3.61 12.16 8.35
N ALA A 148 3.13 11.94 7.12
CA ALA A 148 3.24 12.86 6.01
C ALA A 148 1.85 13.46 5.73
N PHE A 149 1.82 14.77 5.49
CA PHE A 149 0.61 15.53 5.24
C PHE A 149 0.67 16.19 3.86
N LYS A 150 -0.50 16.33 3.23
CA LYS A 150 -0.70 17.12 2.02
C LYS A 150 -2.08 17.77 2.11
N ASP A 151 -2.15 19.07 1.82
CA ASP A 151 -3.38 19.85 1.96
C ASP A 151 -4.05 19.68 3.33
N GLY A 152 -3.25 19.57 4.39
CA GLY A 152 -3.71 19.40 5.75
C GLY A 152 -4.20 18.00 6.14
N ARG A 153 -4.19 17.03 5.22
CA ARG A 153 -4.62 15.65 5.43
C ARG A 153 -3.43 14.71 5.55
N ILE A 154 -3.59 13.63 6.33
CA ILE A 154 -2.58 12.55 6.36
C ILE A 154 -2.63 11.82 5.02
N VAL A 155 -1.50 11.78 4.30
CA VAL A 155 -1.35 11.03 3.05
C VAL A 155 -0.55 9.75 3.23
N GLY A 156 0.15 9.59 4.36
CA GLY A 156 0.86 8.37 4.69
C GLY A 156 1.64 8.49 5.98
N GLY A 157 2.25 7.39 6.38
CA GLY A 157 3.10 7.38 7.56
C GLY A 157 3.90 6.10 7.74
N VAL A 158 4.78 6.15 8.72
CA VAL A 158 5.63 5.05 9.15
C VAL A 158 5.53 4.90 10.65
N LEU A 159 5.33 3.69 11.12
CA LEU A 159 5.35 3.31 12.53
C LEU A 159 6.45 2.27 12.76
N ILE A 160 7.24 2.43 13.80
CA ILE A 160 8.20 1.45 14.30
C ILE A 160 7.87 1.19 15.77
N GLY A 161 7.88 -0.07 16.19
CA GLY A 161 7.56 -0.49 17.55
C GLY A 161 6.06 -0.67 17.75
N ASP A 162 5.36 0.28 18.35
CA ASP A 162 3.90 0.21 18.50
C ASP A 162 3.19 0.53 17.16
N LEU A 163 2.51 -0.48 16.62
CA LEU A 163 1.73 -0.36 15.38
C LEU A 163 0.23 -0.13 15.65
N SER A 164 -0.21 -0.11 16.89
CA SER A 164 -1.63 -0.02 17.26
C SER A 164 -2.34 1.23 16.74
N PRO A 165 -1.69 2.42 16.61
CA PRO A 165 -2.35 3.62 16.11
C PRO A 165 -2.74 3.58 14.63
N GLN A 166 -2.26 2.58 13.87
CA GLN A 166 -2.50 2.50 12.42
C GLN A 166 -3.98 2.57 12.03
N THR A 167 -4.88 1.97 12.82
CA THR A 167 -6.31 1.95 12.53
C THR A 167 -6.92 3.34 12.58
N LYS A 168 -6.50 4.16 13.55
CA LYS A 168 -6.94 5.55 13.72
C LYS A 168 -6.44 6.42 12.56
N PHE A 169 -5.16 6.30 12.19
CA PHE A 169 -4.62 7.03 11.03
C PHE A 169 -5.29 6.65 9.72
N LYS A 170 -5.48 5.34 9.47
CA LYS A 170 -6.18 4.88 8.26
C LYS A 170 -7.65 5.32 8.24
N GLN A 171 -8.30 5.45 9.39
CA GLN A 171 -9.65 6.01 9.47
C GLN A 171 -9.66 7.48 9.07
N LEU A 172 -8.77 8.32 9.63
CA LEU A 172 -8.63 9.73 9.28
C LEU A 172 -8.34 9.92 7.79
N MET A 173 -7.54 9.03 7.20
CA MET A 173 -7.22 9.03 5.77
C MET A 173 -8.44 8.68 4.91
N ARG A 174 -9.19 7.62 5.25
CA ARG A 174 -10.44 7.26 4.54
C ARG A 174 -11.48 8.37 4.61
N GLU A 175 -11.62 8.98 5.78
CA GLU A 175 -12.53 10.10 5.99
C GLU A 175 -12.00 11.44 5.45
N GLN A 176 -10.76 11.44 4.90
CA GLN A 176 -10.08 12.61 4.35
C GLN A 176 -10.07 13.82 5.28
N ARG A 177 -9.89 13.60 6.60
CA ARG A 177 -9.94 14.65 7.62
C ARG A 177 -8.73 15.58 7.52
N VAL A 178 -8.98 16.88 7.67
CA VAL A 178 -7.95 17.92 7.80
C VAL A 178 -7.50 17.99 9.25
N VAL A 179 -6.28 17.57 9.55
CA VAL A 179 -5.78 17.41 10.93
C VAL A 179 -4.31 17.89 11.10
N ALA A 180 -3.71 18.53 10.10
CA ALA A 180 -2.31 18.96 10.17
C ALA A 180 -2.05 20.06 11.22
N ASP A 181 -3.04 20.77 11.65
CA ASP A 181 -2.98 21.75 12.75
C ASP A 181 -2.99 21.11 14.15
N GLN A 182 -3.28 19.80 14.22
CA GLN A 182 -3.37 19.00 15.44
C GLN A 182 -2.23 17.97 15.58
N LYS A 183 -1.09 18.24 14.97
CA LYS A 183 0.08 17.36 15.02
C LYS A 183 0.51 17.00 16.44
N ASP A 184 0.39 17.94 17.37
CA ASP A 184 0.74 17.72 18.77
C ASP A 184 -0.08 16.59 19.41
N VAL A 185 -1.37 16.45 19.03
CA VAL A 185 -2.22 15.34 19.47
C VAL A 185 -1.85 14.05 18.74
N LEU A 186 -1.72 14.09 17.41
CA LEU A 186 -1.37 12.94 16.58
C LEU A 186 0.00 12.32 16.94
N MET A 187 0.90 13.12 17.51
CA MET A 187 2.24 12.71 17.92
C MET A 187 2.34 12.34 19.41
N GLN A 188 1.26 12.33 20.16
CA GLN A 188 1.28 11.73 21.51
C GLN A 188 1.49 10.22 21.40
N GLU A 189 2.21 9.64 22.35
CA GLU A 189 2.45 8.18 22.40
C GLU A 189 1.13 7.41 22.30
N THR A 190 0.13 7.85 23.04
CA THR A 190 -1.26 7.41 22.95
C THR A 190 -2.16 8.60 22.67
N PHE A 191 -3.10 8.48 21.72
CA PHE A 191 -4.13 9.48 21.47
C PHE A 191 -5.44 8.79 21.11
N GLU A 192 -6.59 9.47 21.32
CA GLU A 192 -7.88 9.00 20.89
C GLU A 192 -8.48 9.94 19.83
N LEU A 193 -9.34 9.41 18.95
CA LEU A 193 -9.93 10.20 17.85
C LEU A 193 -10.85 11.32 18.36
N ASP A 194 -11.45 11.15 19.55
CA ASP A 194 -12.29 12.15 20.19
C ASP A 194 -11.50 13.30 20.82
N GLU A 195 -10.17 13.21 20.87
CA GLU A 195 -9.27 14.31 21.25
C GLU A 195 -8.99 15.27 20.08
N LEU A 196 -9.36 14.87 18.86
CA LEU A 196 -9.20 15.68 17.66
C LEU A 196 -10.47 16.51 17.41
N ASP A 197 -10.28 17.74 16.98
CA ASP A 197 -11.33 18.59 16.43
C ASP A 197 -11.54 18.19 14.96
N LEU A 198 -12.61 17.45 14.69
CA LEU A 198 -12.91 16.87 13.39
C LEU A 198 -14.09 17.57 12.69
N GLU A 199 -14.23 18.91 12.88
CA GLU A 199 -15.27 19.71 12.21
C GLU A 199 -15.21 19.60 10.65
#